data_02638c842b17a45d18e76dbb0206acb9
#
_entry.id   02638c842b17a45d18e76dbb0206acb9
#
_cell.length_a   1.000
_cell.length_b   1.000
_cell.length_c   1.000
_cell.angle_alpha   90.00
_cell.angle_beta   90.00
_cell.angle_gamma   90.00
#
_symmetry.space_group_name_H-M   'P 1'
#
loop_
_entity.id
_entity.type
_entity.pdbx_description
1 polymer ?
#
loop_
_entity_poly.entity_id
_entity_poly.type
_entity_poly.pdbx_seq_one_letter_code
_entity_poly.pdbx_strand_id
1 'polypeptide(L)'
;MKIADMEIADMKIADMKIADKEITDKGIADKRGAYKEIKLIAVDMDGTLVDDEKRIPEENLRALEACAAKGIEIVPATGRTVQGVPKELKALPGVRYGITVNGAVVADLKENRVISSCRLPAGLAVQVMTMARDCGDDVMYDAYVDGVGYTSECFYGRFPQFIQSEALVRLLMSARQAVPDHIAWIRENASYVDKINMFFRDQDARERMRERLGQMPELLVSSSLSCNLEINAAGADKGGALIRLADFLGIARESTMAFGDGENDLSMIRQAGLGVAMANGVPAVKEAAEYVTLSNEEAGVAAAIRRFVLK
;
A
#
# COMPACT_ATOMS: atom_id res chain seq x y z
N MET A 1 34.50 17.13 25.98
CA MET A 1 33.53 16.98 24.90
C MET A 1 33.50 15.55 24.30
N LYS A 2 34.00 14.53 25.00
CA LYS A 2 34.00 13.13 24.51
C LYS A 2 33.32 12.11 25.47
N ILE A 3 32.99 12.49 26.69
CA ILE A 3 32.34 11.60 27.68
C ILE A 3 30.82 11.73 27.60
N ALA A 4 30.27 12.92 27.41
CA ALA A 4 28.84 13.16 27.27
C ALA A 4 28.24 12.52 25.99
N ASP A 5 28.99 12.49 24.89
CA ASP A 5 28.52 11.91 23.62
C ASP A 5 28.50 10.36 23.69
N MET A 6 29.35 9.74 24.50
CA MET A 6 29.33 8.30 24.76
C MET A 6 28.17 7.90 25.66
N GLU A 7 27.87 8.66 26.71
CA GLU A 7 26.74 8.36 27.61
C GLU A 7 25.39 8.51 26.92
N ILE A 8 25.24 9.45 25.98
CA ILE A 8 24.01 9.61 25.17
C ILE A 8 23.85 8.47 24.17
N ALA A 9 24.95 7.97 23.59
CA ALA A 9 24.92 6.81 22.70
C ALA A 9 24.56 5.52 23.45
N ASP A 10 25.12 5.32 24.64
CA ASP A 10 24.86 4.16 25.50
C ASP A 10 23.45 4.19 26.10
N MET A 11 22.91 5.38 26.46
CA MET A 11 21.51 5.56 26.85
C MET A 11 20.55 5.23 25.70
N LYS A 12 20.81 5.70 24.47
CA LYS A 12 19.98 5.38 23.30
C LYS A 12 20.01 3.88 22.96
N ILE A 13 21.13 3.21 23.16
CA ILE A 13 21.26 1.76 22.97
C ILE A 13 20.53 1.00 24.10
N ALA A 14 20.52 1.51 25.32
CA ALA A 14 19.79 0.93 26.44
C ALA A 14 18.27 1.11 26.28
N ASP A 15 17.79 2.29 25.85
CA ASP A 15 16.39 2.57 25.56
C ASP A 15 15.89 1.76 24.35
N MET A 16 16.73 1.56 23.31
CA MET A 16 16.44 0.63 22.22
C MET A 16 16.30 -0.83 22.67
N LYS A 17 17.12 -1.28 23.66
CA LYS A 17 17.01 -2.62 24.23
C LYS A 17 15.78 -2.79 25.14
N ILE A 18 15.27 -1.73 25.72
CA ILE A 18 14.05 -1.72 26.53
C ILE A 18 12.82 -1.72 25.59
N ALA A 19 12.82 -0.94 24.52
CA ALA A 19 11.79 -0.98 23.49
C ALA A 19 11.72 -2.35 22.79
N ASP A 20 12.85 -3.00 22.50
CA ASP A 20 12.92 -4.39 22.00
C ASP A 20 12.31 -5.42 23.00
N LYS A 21 12.20 -5.07 24.28
CA LYS A 21 11.69 -5.98 25.33
C LYS A 21 10.19 -5.81 25.59
N GLU A 22 9.60 -4.68 25.21
CA GLU A 22 8.17 -4.39 25.37
C GLU A 22 7.32 -4.67 24.13
N ILE A 23 7.95 -4.82 22.95
CA ILE A 23 7.31 -5.34 21.72
C ILE A 23 7.31 -6.88 21.81
N THR A 24 6.48 -7.35 22.70
CA THR A 24 6.56 -8.67 23.21
C THR A 24 5.88 -9.73 22.45
N ASP A 25 6.53 -10.76 22.52
CA ASP A 25 6.15 -12.03 23.21
C ASP A 25 4.64 -12.31 23.34
N LYS A 26 3.91 -12.27 22.24
CA LYS A 26 2.90 -13.28 21.98
C LYS A 26 3.63 -14.51 21.43
N GLY A 27 4.25 -15.31 22.33
CA GLY A 27 4.57 -16.73 22.12
C GLY A 27 5.27 -17.12 20.80
N ILE A 28 5.97 -16.21 20.14
CA ILE A 28 6.82 -16.53 19.00
C ILE A 28 8.14 -17.00 19.60
N ALA A 29 8.18 -18.30 19.92
CA ALA A 29 9.45 -18.99 20.09
C ALA A 29 10.40 -18.51 19.00
N ASP A 30 11.62 -18.17 19.39
CA ASP A 30 12.69 -17.68 18.52
C ASP A 30 12.85 -18.55 17.25
N LYS A 31 12.04 -18.27 16.24
CA LYS A 31 12.14 -18.87 14.90
C LYS A 31 13.29 -18.25 14.10
N ARG A 32 14.30 -17.69 14.78
CA ARG A 32 15.54 -17.19 14.21
C ARG A 32 16.34 -18.33 13.58
N GLY A 33 15.94 -18.80 12.47
CA GLY A 33 16.50 -19.94 11.71
C GLY A 33 15.46 -20.63 10.83
N ALA A 34 14.17 -20.24 10.99
CA ALA A 34 13.07 -20.84 10.25
C ALA A 34 12.73 -20.10 8.94
N TYR A 35 13.16 -18.84 8.77
CA TYR A 35 12.90 -18.10 7.53
C TYR A 35 14.02 -18.35 6.52
N LYS A 36 13.61 -18.62 5.26
CA LYS A 36 14.56 -18.68 4.15
C LYS A 36 15.20 -17.30 3.94
N GLU A 37 16.34 -17.28 3.25
CA GLU A 37 16.98 -16.05 2.82
C GLU A 37 15.99 -15.17 2.05
N ILE A 38 15.78 -13.94 2.50
CA ILE A 38 14.89 -12.98 1.84
C ILE A 38 15.54 -12.47 0.56
N LYS A 39 14.82 -12.54 -0.54
CA LYS A 39 15.24 -12.11 -1.88
C LYS A 39 14.34 -11.02 -2.47
N LEU A 40 13.13 -10.85 -1.93
CA LEU A 40 12.19 -9.82 -2.33
C LEU A 40 11.50 -9.24 -1.10
N ILE A 41 11.47 -7.92 -1.02
CA ILE A 41 10.76 -7.16 0.00
C ILE A 41 9.67 -6.33 -0.68
N ALA A 42 8.41 -6.67 -0.44
CA ALA A 42 7.27 -5.85 -0.81
C ALA A 42 6.93 -4.90 0.34
N VAL A 43 6.83 -3.61 0.07
CA VAL A 43 6.56 -2.61 1.11
C VAL A 43 5.41 -1.71 0.68
N ASP A 44 4.36 -1.65 1.51
CA ASP A 44 3.34 -0.62 1.35
C ASP A 44 3.91 0.76 1.65
N MET A 45 3.22 1.79 1.18
CA MET A 45 3.72 3.16 1.28
C MET A 45 3.04 3.95 2.39
N ASP A 46 1.75 4.20 2.26
CA ASP A 46 1.01 5.11 3.12
C ASP A 46 0.65 4.45 4.46
N GLY A 47 1.24 4.94 5.56
CA GLY A 47 1.10 4.31 6.88
C GLY A 47 2.11 3.19 7.15
N THR A 48 2.99 2.90 6.19
CA THR A 48 4.01 1.85 6.28
C THR A 48 5.41 2.41 6.03
N LEU A 49 5.78 2.71 4.77
CA LEU A 49 7.12 3.20 4.43
C LEU A 49 7.29 4.69 4.70
N VAL A 50 6.24 5.48 4.45
CA VAL A 50 6.24 6.94 4.62
C VAL A 50 5.60 7.35 5.94
N ASP A 51 6.11 8.44 6.52
CA ASP A 51 5.54 9.12 7.69
C ASP A 51 4.20 9.81 7.35
N ASP A 52 3.55 10.40 8.35
CA ASP A 52 2.28 11.09 8.18
C ASP A 52 2.42 12.36 7.31
N GLU A 53 3.64 12.92 7.20
CA GLU A 53 3.96 14.03 6.29
C GLU A 53 4.31 13.57 4.86
N LYS A 54 4.20 12.26 4.59
CA LYS A 54 4.45 11.61 3.29
C LYS A 54 5.91 11.65 2.85
N ARG A 55 6.84 11.69 3.80
CA ARG A 55 8.29 11.55 3.60
C ARG A 55 8.72 10.14 3.95
N ILE A 56 9.76 9.65 3.30
CA ILE A 56 10.38 8.38 3.68
C ILE A 56 11.42 8.67 4.78
N PRO A 57 11.29 8.12 6.00
CA PRO A 57 12.29 8.25 7.04
C PRO A 57 13.67 7.80 6.56
N GLU A 58 14.72 8.54 6.95
CA GLU A 58 16.08 8.28 6.48
C GLU A 58 16.57 6.87 6.86
N GLU A 59 16.18 6.39 8.04
CA GLU A 59 16.45 5.03 8.51
C GLU A 59 15.86 3.97 7.59
N ASN A 60 14.65 4.19 7.09
CA ASN A 60 13.99 3.29 6.14
C ASN A 60 14.77 3.27 4.80
N LEU A 61 15.15 4.45 4.28
CA LEU A 61 15.97 4.53 3.06
C LEU A 61 17.28 3.77 3.20
N ARG A 62 18.04 4.00 4.29
CA ARG A 62 19.32 3.33 4.54
C ARG A 62 19.17 1.81 4.65
N ALA A 63 18.09 1.33 5.29
CA ALA A 63 17.82 -0.10 5.41
C ALA A 63 17.48 -0.74 4.04
N LEU A 64 16.69 -0.06 3.21
CA LEU A 64 16.38 -0.49 1.85
C LEU A 64 17.63 -0.49 0.95
N GLU A 65 18.48 0.54 1.02
CA GLU A 65 19.77 0.60 0.31
C GLU A 65 20.67 -0.58 0.68
N ALA A 66 20.77 -0.90 1.98
CA ALA A 66 21.54 -2.04 2.45
C ALA A 66 20.99 -3.38 1.93
N CYS A 67 19.66 -3.52 1.81
CA CYS A 67 19.02 -4.68 1.18
C CYS A 67 19.35 -4.75 -0.31
N ALA A 68 19.25 -3.62 -1.03
CA ALA A 68 19.58 -3.53 -2.44
C ALA A 68 21.04 -3.92 -2.71
N ALA A 69 21.98 -3.50 -1.83
CA ALA A 69 23.40 -3.88 -1.92
C ALA A 69 23.64 -5.39 -1.75
N LYS A 70 22.71 -6.11 -1.13
CA LYS A 70 22.70 -7.59 -1.04
C LYS A 70 21.97 -8.26 -2.21
N GLY A 71 21.53 -7.50 -3.22
CA GLY A 71 20.79 -8.03 -4.37
C GLY A 71 19.33 -8.39 -4.07
N ILE A 72 18.74 -7.83 -3.01
CA ILE A 72 17.33 -8.03 -2.67
C ILE A 72 16.47 -7.05 -3.50
N GLU A 73 15.45 -7.57 -4.17
CA GLU A 73 14.46 -6.76 -4.90
C GLU A 73 13.57 -6.01 -3.92
N ILE A 74 13.49 -4.69 -4.09
CA ILE A 74 12.59 -3.81 -3.30
C ILE A 74 11.41 -3.43 -4.17
N VAL A 75 10.21 -3.79 -3.72
CA VAL A 75 8.97 -3.64 -4.50
C VAL A 75 7.98 -2.78 -3.72
N PRO A 76 7.79 -1.51 -4.08
CA PRO A 76 6.65 -0.75 -3.57
C PRO A 76 5.34 -1.44 -3.96
N ALA A 77 4.45 -1.65 -2.96
CA ALA A 77 3.15 -2.30 -3.13
C ALA A 77 2.04 -1.37 -2.61
N THR A 78 1.43 -0.60 -3.50
CA THR A 78 0.63 0.56 -3.12
C THR A 78 -0.71 0.64 -3.84
N GLY A 79 -1.69 1.32 -3.22
CA GLY A 79 -2.91 1.77 -3.89
C GLY A 79 -2.71 2.92 -4.88
N ARG A 80 -1.52 3.55 -4.88
CA ARG A 80 -1.17 4.60 -5.84
C ARG A 80 -0.90 4.02 -7.22
N THR A 81 -0.94 4.89 -8.24
CA THR A 81 -0.50 4.55 -9.60
C THR A 81 1.03 4.55 -9.71
N VAL A 82 1.57 4.08 -10.82
CA VAL A 82 3.03 4.12 -11.12
C VAL A 82 3.60 5.53 -10.94
N GLN A 83 2.85 6.56 -11.37
CA GLN A 83 3.27 7.96 -11.23
C GLN A 83 3.31 8.41 -9.76
N GLY A 84 2.45 7.86 -8.91
CA GLY A 84 2.36 8.18 -7.49
C GLY A 84 3.46 7.53 -6.62
N VAL A 85 4.29 6.64 -7.16
CA VAL A 85 5.48 6.12 -6.45
C VAL A 85 6.55 7.23 -6.39
N PRO A 86 7.07 7.58 -5.20
CA PRO A 86 8.08 8.64 -5.04
C PRO A 86 9.31 8.45 -5.91
N LYS A 87 9.84 9.57 -6.41
CA LYS A 87 11.06 9.55 -7.25
C LYS A 87 12.26 9.01 -6.49
N GLU A 88 12.39 9.36 -5.22
CA GLU A 88 13.45 8.92 -4.32
C GLU A 88 13.45 7.39 -4.22
N LEU A 89 12.28 6.77 -4.06
CA LEU A 89 12.14 5.31 -4.00
C LEU A 89 12.47 4.67 -5.36
N LYS A 90 11.96 5.24 -6.46
CA LYS A 90 12.29 4.75 -7.82
C LYS A 90 13.79 4.86 -8.15
N ALA A 91 14.51 5.78 -7.50
CA ALA A 91 15.95 5.98 -7.73
C ALA A 91 16.80 4.91 -7.03
N LEU A 92 16.29 4.23 -6.01
CA LEU A 92 17.04 3.18 -5.31
C LEU A 92 17.44 2.05 -6.26
N PRO A 93 18.70 1.55 -6.17
CA PRO A 93 19.20 0.50 -7.08
C PRO A 93 18.35 -0.77 -7.11
N GLY A 94 17.84 -1.22 -5.97
CA GLY A 94 17.02 -2.43 -5.82
C GLY A 94 15.56 -2.25 -6.20
N VAL A 95 15.12 -1.05 -6.62
CA VAL A 95 13.73 -0.78 -7.01
C VAL A 95 13.61 -0.79 -8.53
N ARG A 96 13.20 -1.90 -9.08
CA ARG A 96 12.89 -2.04 -10.50
C ARG A 96 11.40 -2.24 -10.76
N TYR A 97 10.74 -3.02 -9.93
CA TYR A 97 9.33 -3.38 -10.10
C TYR A 97 8.46 -2.67 -9.08
N GLY A 98 7.16 -2.56 -9.38
CA GLY A 98 6.17 -2.03 -8.46
C GLY A 98 4.83 -2.74 -8.61
N ILE A 99 4.19 -2.99 -7.48
CA ILE A 99 2.80 -3.42 -7.39
C ILE A 99 1.98 -2.17 -7.12
N THR A 100 1.15 -1.79 -8.05
CA THR A 100 0.40 -0.52 -8.03
C THR A 100 -1.09 -0.76 -8.15
N VAL A 101 -1.87 0.25 -7.76
CA VAL A 101 -3.35 0.22 -7.81
C VAL A 101 -3.90 -1.02 -7.09
N ASN A 102 -3.38 -1.31 -5.88
CA ASN A 102 -3.73 -2.47 -5.05
C ASN A 102 -3.48 -3.84 -5.71
N GLY A 103 -2.52 -3.93 -6.64
CA GLY A 103 -2.22 -5.18 -7.35
C GLY A 103 -2.93 -5.33 -8.69
N ALA A 104 -3.74 -4.34 -9.09
CA ALA A 104 -4.32 -4.31 -10.42
C ALA A 104 -3.25 -4.21 -11.51
N VAL A 105 -2.11 -3.58 -11.22
CA VAL A 105 -0.99 -3.41 -12.17
C VAL A 105 0.33 -3.77 -11.48
N VAL A 106 1.07 -4.70 -12.06
CA VAL A 106 2.49 -4.94 -11.77
C VAL A 106 3.30 -4.37 -12.92
N ALA A 107 4.22 -3.46 -12.62
CA ALA A 107 4.98 -2.74 -13.63
C ALA A 107 6.49 -2.82 -13.41
N ASP A 108 7.25 -2.82 -14.51
CA ASP A 108 8.66 -2.46 -14.52
C ASP A 108 8.75 -0.93 -14.51
N LEU A 109 9.18 -0.37 -13.38
CA LEU A 109 9.23 1.08 -13.15
C LEU A 109 10.38 1.77 -13.92
N LYS A 110 11.39 1.01 -14.33
CA LYS A 110 12.54 1.52 -15.11
C LYS A 110 12.18 1.60 -16.60
N GLU A 111 11.52 0.58 -17.12
CA GLU A 111 11.13 0.49 -18.53
C GLU A 111 9.73 1.05 -18.79
N ASN A 112 9.01 1.48 -17.75
CA ASN A 112 7.61 1.92 -17.82
C ASN A 112 6.73 0.93 -18.58
N ARG A 113 6.86 -0.36 -18.26
CA ARG A 113 6.19 -1.48 -18.92
C ARG A 113 5.35 -2.27 -17.93
N VAL A 114 4.10 -2.56 -18.31
CA VAL A 114 3.23 -3.46 -17.55
C VAL A 114 3.73 -4.91 -17.70
N ILE A 115 3.97 -5.59 -16.58
CA ILE A 115 4.33 -7.00 -16.49
C ILE A 115 3.06 -7.86 -16.44
N SER A 116 2.13 -7.49 -15.57
CA SER A 116 0.82 -8.13 -15.46
C SER A 116 -0.24 -7.13 -15.02
N SER A 117 -1.49 -7.37 -15.39
CA SER A 117 -2.62 -6.55 -14.94
C SER A 117 -3.86 -7.39 -14.67
N CYS A 118 -4.67 -6.93 -13.72
CA CYS A 118 -6.00 -7.45 -13.40
C CYS A 118 -6.94 -6.25 -13.24
N ARG A 119 -7.76 -5.96 -14.26
CA ARG A 119 -8.51 -4.72 -14.40
C ARG A 119 -10.02 -4.98 -14.50
N LEU A 120 -10.82 -4.03 -14.05
CA LEU A 120 -12.27 -4.06 -14.22
C LEU A 120 -12.65 -3.78 -15.68
N PRO A 121 -13.51 -4.57 -16.30
CA PRO A 121 -14.14 -4.17 -17.56
C PRO A 121 -14.87 -2.82 -17.43
N ALA A 122 -14.74 -1.92 -18.39
CA ALA A 122 -15.34 -0.58 -18.32
C ALA A 122 -16.86 -0.61 -18.11
N GLY A 123 -17.58 -1.58 -18.69
CA GLY A 123 -19.01 -1.74 -18.48
C GLY A 123 -19.37 -2.02 -17.01
N LEU A 124 -18.59 -2.90 -16.33
CA LEU A 124 -18.76 -3.19 -14.91
C LEU A 124 -18.42 -1.95 -14.05
N ALA A 125 -17.34 -1.26 -14.39
CA ALA A 125 -16.94 -0.03 -13.69
C ALA A 125 -18.05 1.06 -13.80
N VAL A 126 -18.63 1.26 -14.96
CA VAL A 126 -19.76 2.18 -15.17
C VAL A 126 -20.97 1.77 -14.33
N GLN A 127 -21.29 0.48 -14.22
CA GLN A 127 -22.35 -0.01 -13.35
C GLN A 127 -22.08 0.34 -11.87
N VAL A 128 -20.88 0.07 -11.36
CA VAL A 128 -20.45 0.36 -9.99
C VAL A 128 -20.49 1.87 -9.70
N MET A 129 -19.99 2.69 -10.62
CA MET A 129 -20.01 4.15 -10.47
C MET A 129 -21.43 4.72 -10.53
N THR A 130 -22.31 4.11 -11.30
CA THR A 130 -23.74 4.48 -11.32
C THR A 130 -24.39 4.20 -9.97
N MET A 131 -24.05 3.08 -9.33
CA MET A 131 -24.53 2.78 -7.97
C MET A 131 -24.08 3.84 -6.96
N ALA A 132 -22.83 4.35 -7.08
CA ALA A 132 -22.33 5.44 -6.23
C ALA A 132 -23.08 6.75 -6.50
N ARG A 133 -23.33 7.10 -7.77
CA ARG A 133 -24.10 8.28 -8.16
C ARG A 133 -25.50 8.29 -7.55
N ASP A 134 -26.13 7.13 -7.51
CA ASP A 134 -27.50 6.99 -6.97
C ASP A 134 -27.57 7.18 -5.44
N CYS A 135 -26.42 7.22 -4.73
CA CYS A 135 -26.34 7.58 -3.32
C CYS A 135 -26.37 9.10 -3.05
N GLY A 136 -26.33 9.93 -4.09
CA GLY A 136 -26.40 11.38 -3.97
C GLY A 136 -25.13 12.06 -3.52
N ASP A 137 -25.24 13.26 -2.93
CA ASP A 137 -24.13 14.18 -2.67
C ASP A 137 -23.20 13.77 -1.51
N ASP A 138 -23.57 12.77 -0.72
CA ASP A 138 -22.76 12.29 0.39
C ASP A 138 -21.67 11.30 -0.04
N VAL A 139 -21.64 10.96 -1.34
CA VAL A 139 -20.63 10.10 -1.93
C VAL A 139 -19.92 10.84 -3.07
N MET A 140 -18.61 10.89 -3.01
CA MET A 140 -17.74 11.30 -4.11
C MET A 140 -17.02 10.09 -4.63
N TYR A 141 -16.87 9.97 -5.95
CA TYR A 141 -16.21 8.82 -6.56
C TYR A 141 -15.39 9.23 -7.77
N ASP A 142 -14.39 8.42 -8.08
CA ASP A 142 -13.50 8.56 -9.23
C ASP A 142 -13.03 7.19 -9.72
N ALA A 143 -12.44 7.14 -10.89
CA ALA A 143 -11.86 5.92 -11.43
C ALA A 143 -10.51 6.17 -12.08
N TYR A 144 -9.63 5.18 -12.00
CA TYR A 144 -8.32 5.21 -12.64
C TYR A 144 -8.33 4.41 -13.94
N VAL A 145 -7.82 5.03 -15.00
CA VAL A 145 -7.62 4.41 -16.32
C VAL A 145 -6.18 4.69 -16.74
N ASP A 146 -5.41 3.61 -16.98
CA ASP A 146 -3.99 3.67 -17.36
C ASP A 146 -3.15 4.57 -16.45
N GLY A 147 -3.43 4.49 -15.15
CA GLY A 147 -2.71 5.22 -14.11
C GLY A 147 -3.11 6.68 -13.92
N VAL A 148 -4.11 7.18 -14.65
CA VAL A 148 -4.68 8.52 -14.48
C VAL A 148 -6.04 8.42 -13.81
N GLY A 149 -6.25 9.17 -12.74
CA GLY A 149 -7.56 9.28 -12.09
C GLY A 149 -8.48 10.22 -12.89
N TYR A 150 -9.72 9.83 -13.13
CA TYR A 150 -10.74 10.66 -13.75
C TYR A 150 -11.87 10.92 -12.77
N THR A 151 -12.19 12.18 -12.57
CA THR A 151 -13.28 12.64 -11.70
C THR A 151 -14.15 13.68 -12.41
N SER A 152 -15.40 13.84 -12.00
CA SER A 152 -16.24 14.92 -12.53
C SER A 152 -15.74 16.29 -12.06
N GLU A 153 -15.89 17.31 -12.89
CA GLU A 153 -15.58 18.70 -12.54
C GLU A 153 -16.30 19.14 -11.25
N CYS A 154 -17.53 18.69 -11.02
CA CYS A 154 -18.29 18.97 -9.80
C CYS A 154 -17.70 18.33 -8.54
N PHE A 155 -16.86 17.31 -8.66
CA PHE A 155 -16.19 16.65 -7.54
C PHE A 155 -14.78 17.18 -7.29
N TYR A 156 -14.10 17.69 -8.30
CA TYR A 156 -12.66 18.00 -8.25
C TYR A 156 -12.24 18.89 -7.07
N GLY A 157 -13.05 19.88 -6.71
CA GLY A 157 -12.79 20.75 -5.55
C GLY A 157 -13.36 20.27 -4.21
N ARG A 158 -14.02 19.11 -4.16
CA ARG A 158 -14.76 18.64 -2.97
C ARG A 158 -13.95 17.71 -2.04
N PHE A 159 -12.75 17.27 -2.42
CA PHE A 159 -11.91 16.39 -1.59
C PHE A 159 -11.75 16.84 -0.13
N PRO A 160 -11.57 18.14 0.18
CA PRO A 160 -11.47 18.61 1.56
C PRO A 160 -12.74 18.39 2.40
N GLN A 161 -13.89 18.13 1.78
CA GLN A 161 -15.14 17.81 2.49
C GLN A 161 -15.18 16.36 3.00
N PHE A 162 -14.31 15.49 2.48
CA PHE A 162 -14.27 14.06 2.78
C PHE A 162 -12.98 13.66 3.51
N ILE A 163 -11.89 14.43 3.32
CA ILE A 163 -10.55 14.08 3.79
C ILE A 163 -9.97 15.26 4.57
N GLN A 164 -9.54 15.01 5.81
CA GLN A 164 -9.02 16.04 6.71
C GLN A 164 -7.55 16.40 6.41
N SER A 165 -6.74 15.45 5.93
CA SER A 165 -5.32 15.67 5.64
C SER A 165 -5.13 16.49 4.37
N GLU A 166 -4.65 17.73 4.52
CA GLU A 166 -4.33 18.61 3.38
C GLU A 166 -3.26 18.00 2.45
N ALA A 167 -2.27 17.31 3.01
CA ALA A 167 -1.23 16.65 2.22
C ALA A 167 -1.82 15.56 1.35
N LEU A 168 -2.73 14.75 1.90
CA LEU A 168 -3.44 13.71 1.15
C LEU A 168 -4.37 14.32 0.10
N VAL A 169 -5.11 15.40 0.42
CA VAL A 169 -5.94 16.12 -0.56
C VAL A 169 -5.11 16.60 -1.74
N ARG A 170 -3.97 17.24 -1.49
CA ARG A 170 -3.05 17.70 -2.56
C ARG A 170 -2.57 16.54 -3.43
N LEU A 171 -2.18 15.43 -2.79
CA LEU A 171 -1.75 14.22 -3.51
C LEU A 171 -2.86 13.66 -4.41
N LEU A 172 -4.06 13.52 -3.86
CA LEU A 172 -5.21 12.98 -4.59
C LEU A 172 -5.59 13.87 -5.77
N MET A 173 -5.64 15.18 -5.57
CA MET A 173 -5.97 16.14 -6.64
C MET A 173 -4.90 16.14 -7.75
N SER A 174 -3.62 16.04 -7.40
CA SER A 174 -2.53 16.03 -8.39
C SER A 174 -2.52 14.79 -9.30
N ALA A 175 -3.13 13.70 -8.85
CA ALA A 175 -3.21 12.43 -9.58
C ALA A 175 -4.49 12.30 -10.44
N ARG A 176 -5.31 13.37 -10.54
CA ARG A 176 -6.61 13.31 -11.19
C ARG A 176 -6.78 14.38 -12.26
N GLN A 177 -7.52 14.00 -13.29
CA GLN A 177 -8.04 14.91 -14.31
C GLN A 177 -9.54 15.08 -14.11
N ALA A 178 -9.99 16.34 -14.14
CA ALA A 178 -11.40 16.66 -14.13
C ALA A 178 -11.96 16.60 -15.55
N VAL A 179 -13.11 15.95 -15.70
CA VAL A 179 -13.89 15.89 -16.94
C VAL A 179 -15.35 16.22 -16.62
N PRO A 180 -16.14 16.70 -17.58
CA PRO A 180 -17.53 17.10 -17.31
C PRO A 180 -18.37 15.98 -16.68
N ASP A 181 -18.33 14.77 -17.25
CA ASP A 181 -18.96 13.55 -16.73
C ASP A 181 -17.99 12.38 -16.92
N HIS A 182 -17.37 11.95 -15.83
CA HIS A 182 -16.38 10.87 -15.86
C HIS A 182 -16.99 9.48 -16.11
N ILE A 183 -18.27 9.25 -15.81
CA ILE A 183 -18.97 8.00 -16.17
C ILE A 183 -19.15 7.94 -17.70
N ALA A 184 -19.61 9.02 -18.30
CA ALA A 184 -19.73 9.10 -19.76
C ALA A 184 -18.36 8.98 -20.44
N TRP A 185 -17.35 9.69 -19.90
CA TRP A 185 -15.99 9.63 -20.42
C TRP A 185 -15.42 8.21 -20.41
N ILE A 186 -15.58 7.46 -19.30
CA ILE A 186 -15.12 6.07 -19.20
C ILE A 186 -15.84 5.17 -20.19
N ARG A 187 -17.15 5.33 -20.32
CA ARG A 187 -17.95 4.54 -21.27
C ARG A 187 -17.48 4.70 -22.72
N GLU A 188 -17.03 5.89 -23.07
CA GLU A 188 -16.64 6.24 -24.44
C GLU A 188 -15.15 5.97 -24.73
N ASN A 189 -14.28 6.07 -23.72
CA ASN A 189 -12.83 6.14 -23.92
C ASN A 189 -12.05 5.00 -23.30
N ALA A 190 -12.65 4.19 -22.41
CA ALA A 190 -11.93 3.13 -21.71
C ALA A 190 -12.47 1.74 -22.06
N SER A 191 -11.58 0.77 -22.23
CA SER A 191 -11.93 -0.66 -22.26
C SER A 191 -11.90 -1.27 -20.86
N TYR A 192 -11.03 -0.75 -19.99
CA TYR A 192 -10.80 -1.24 -18.64
C TYR A 192 -10.57 -0.08 -17.68
N VAL A 193 -10.85 -0.32 -16.39
CA VAL A 193 -10.60 0.58 -15.28
C VAL A 193 -9.66 -0.13 -14.29
N ASP A 194 -8.62 0.54 -13.84
CA ASP A 194 -7.65 -0.01 -12.91
C ASP A 194 -8.23 -0.13 -11.50
N LYS A 195 -8.94 0.90 -11.05
CA LYS A 195 -9.56 1.01 -9.72
C LYS A 195 -10.65 2.08 -9.72
N ILE A 196 -11.70 1.88 -8.90
CA ILE A 196 -12.65 2.92 -8.52
C ILE A 196 -12.40 3.27 -7.06
N ASN A 197 -12.41 4.56 -6.71
CA ASN A 197 -12.50 5.02 -5.32
C ASN A 197 -13.88 5.62 -5.08
N MET A 198 -14.41 5.39 -3.89
CA MET A 198 -15.58 6.06 -3.37
C MET A 198 -15.23 6.66 -2.01
N PHE A 199 -15.56 7.91 -1.77
CA PHE A 199 -15.35 8.62 -0.51
C PHE A 199 -16.71 8.97 0.09
N PHE A 200 -16.88 8.71 1.36
CA PHE A 200 -18.15 8.83 2.09
C PHE A 200 -18.02 9.83 3.23
N ARG A 201 -19.02 10.66 3.44
CA ARG A 201 -19.18 11.47 4.66
C ARG A 201 -19.91 10.70 5.76
N ASP A 202 -20.80 9.79 5.37
CA ASP A 202 -21.58 8.95 6.26
C ASP A 202 -21.05 7.51 6.30
N GLN A 203 -20.69 7.03 7.49
CA GLN A 203 -20.16 5.67 7.68
C GLN A 203 -21.20 4.59 7.42
N ASP A 204 -22.46 4.83 7.77
CA ASP A 204 -23.54 3.86 7.52
C ASP A 204 -23.79 3.70 6.00
N ALA A 205 -23.70 4.80 5.24
CA ALA A 205 -23.79 4.75 3.78
C ALA A 205 -22.60 3.98 3.17
N ARG A 206 -21.39 4.17 3.75
CA ARG A 206 -20.18 3.43 3.35
C ARG A 206 -20.35 1.93 3.58
N GLU A 207 -20.82 1.50 4.76
CA GLU A 207 -21.00 0.08 5.06
C GLU A 207 -22.10 -0.54 4.21
N ARG A 208 -23.24 0.12 4.01
CA ARG A 208 -24.28 -0.35 3.07
C ARG A 208 -23.75 -0.53 1.65
N MET A 209 -22.90 0.38 1.17
CA MET A 209 -22.28 0.25 -0.15
C MET A 209 -21.27 -0.91 -0.17
N ARG A 210 -20.47 -1.08 0.89
CA ARG A 210 -19.54 -2.22 1.03
C ARG A 210 -20.28 -3.55 0.97
N GLU A 211 -21.36 -3.69 1.71
CA GLU A 211 -22.20 -4.91 1.71
C GLU A 211 -22.77 -5.20 0.32
N ARG A 212 -23.30 -4.17 -0.34
CA ARG A 212 -23.88 -4.29 -1.68
C ARG A 212 -22.86 -4.70 -2.73
N LEU A 213 -21.68 -4.08 -2.73
CA LEU A 213 -20.58 -4.39 -3.65
C LEU A 213 -19.95 -5.75 -3.34
N GLY A 214 -19.92 -6.16 -2.06
CA GLY A 214 -19.41 -7.45 -1.61
C GLY A 214 -20.24 -8.65 -2.09
N GLN A 215 -21.46 -8.42 -2.58
CA GLN A 215 -22.28 -9.45 -3.22
C GLN A 215 -21.93 -9.67 -4.71
N MET A 216 -21.05 -8.86 -5.27
CA MET A 216 -20.62 -8.96 -6.67
C MET A 216 -19.29 -9.73 -6.73
N PRO A 217 -19.28 -10.99 -7.21
CA PRO A 217 -18.11 -11.86 -7.15
C PRO A 217 -16.96 -11.39 -8.08
N GLU A 218 -17.25 -10.51 -9.03
CA GLU A 218 -16.27 -9.90 -9.93
C GLU A 218 -15.45 -8.80 -9.28
N LEU A 219 -15.84 -8.35 -8.07
CA LEU A 219 -15.23 -7.22 -7.37
C LEU A 219 -14.41 -7.66 -6.17
N LEU A 220 -13.32 -6.95 -5.93
CA LEU A 220 -12.62 -6.89 -4.65
C LEU A 220 -12.85 -5.51 -4.05
N VAL A 221 -13.46 -5.45 -2.88
CA VAL A 221 -13.72 -4.22 -2.12
C VAL A 221 -12.78 -4.16 -0.93
N SER A 222 -11.96 -3.14 -0.87
CA SER A 222 -11.03 -2.86 0.22
C SER A 222 -11.12 -1.41 0.66
N SER A 223 -10.32 -1.02 1.63
CA SER A 223 -10.24 0.34 2.16
C SER A 223 -8.80 0.66 2.55
N SER A 224 -8.38 1.88 2.31
CA SER A 224 -7.11 2.43 2.76
C SER A 224 -7.29 3.63 3.71
N LEU A 225 -8.52 4.14 3.83
CA LEU A 225 -8.91 5.23 4.73
C LEU A 225 -10.22 4.89 5.41
N SER A 226 -10.47 5.45 6.58
CA SER A 226 -11.75 5.26 7.30
C SER A 226 -12.97 5.73 6.51
N CYS A 227 -12.80 6.66 5.57
CA CYS A 227 -13.87 7.28 4.80
C CYS A 227 -13.99 6.75 3.36
N ASN A 228 -13.16 5.79 2.91
CA ASN A 228 -13.20 5.34 1.52
C ASN A 228 -13.57 3.87 1.35
N LEU A 229 -13.96 3.53 0.12
CA LEU A 229 -13.91 2.19 -0.45
C LEU A 229 -13.07 2.24 -1.71
N GLU A 230 -12.26 1.20 -1.92
CA GLU A 230 -11.47 0.97 -3.13
C GLU A 230 -11.98 -0.30 -3.79
N ILE A 231 -12.40 -0.19 -5.03
CA ILE A 231 -13.01 -1.27 -5.79
C ILE A 231 -12.08 -1.64 -6.94
N ASN A 232 -11.58 -2.86 -6.90
CA ASN A 232 -10.74 -3.46 -7.91
C ASN A 232 -11.43 -4.69 -8.53
N ALA A 233 -10.89 -5.24 -9.58
CA ALA A 233 -11.32 -6.55 -10.10
C ALA A 233 -11.02 -7.65 -9.09
N ALA A 234 -11.84 -8.67 -9.02
CA ALA A 234 -11.54 -9.87 -8.23
C ALA A 234 -10.19 -10.44 -8.64
N GLY A 235 -9.32 -10.71 -7.66
CA GLY A 235 -7.92 -11.13 -7.88
C GLY A 235 -6.92 -9.99 -8.11
N ALA A 236 -7.36 -8.72 -8.15
CA ALA A 236 -6.48 -7.55 -8.13
C ALA A 236 -6.16 -7.14 -6.68
N ASP A 237 -5.43 -7.98 -5.98
CA ASP A 237 -4.95 -7.75 -4.62
C ASP A 237 -3.43 -7.75 -4.56
N LYS A 238 -2.86 -7.07 -3.54
CA LYS A 238 -1.40 -6.91 -3.37
C LYS A 238 -0.70 -8.26 -3.19
N GLY A 239 -1.34 -9.23 -2.52
CA GLY A 239 -0.77 -10.54 -2.26
C GLY A 239 -0.65 -11.39 -3.52
N GLY A 240 -1.74 -11.50 -4.28
CA GLY A 240 -1.72 -12.18 -5.57
C GLY A 240 -0.74 -11.54 -6.55
N ALA A 241 -0.63 -10.21 -6.54
CA ALA A 241 0.35 -9.48 -7.35
C ALA A 241 1.80 -9.76 -6.89
N LEU A 242 2.05 -9.85 -5.59
CA LEU A 242 3.36 -10.23 -5.03
C LEU A 242 3.78 -11.62 -5.51
N ILE A 243 2.88 -12.60 -5.43
CA ILE A 243 3.18 -13.98 -5.87
C ILE A 243 3.44 -14.03 -7.37
N ARG A 244 2.61 -13.36 -8.20
CA ARG A 244 2.84 -13.30 -9.66
C ARG A 244 4.19 -12.66 -10.00
N LEU A 245 4.61 -11.63 -9.26
CA LEU A 245 5.91 -10.99 -9.45
C LEU A 245 7.06 -11.90 -8.98
N ALA A 246 6.92 -12.55 -7.83
CA ALA A 246 7.91 -13.49 -7.33
C ALA A 246 8.12 -14.67 -8.31
N ASP A 247 7.03 -15.24 -8.83
CA ASP A 247 7.08 -16.30 -9.87
C ASP A 247 7.78 -15.80 -11.14
N PHE A 248 7.45 -14.58 -11.60
CA PHE A 248 8.10 -13.97 -12.77
C PHE A 248 9.61 -13.82 -12.58
N LEU A 249 10.06 -13.53 -11.34
CA LEU A 249 11.48 -13.37 -10.98
C LEU A 249 12.17 -14.69 -10.59
N GLY A 250 11.44 -15.81 -10.55
CA GLY A 250 11.97 -17.08 -10.07
C GLY A 250 12.29 -17.09 -8.57
N ILE A 251 11.63 -16.26 -7.78
CA ILE A 251 11.81 -16.14 -6.33
C ILE A 251 10.74 -16.97 -5.62
N ALA A 252 11.16 -17.90 -4.77
CA ALA A 252 10.23 -18.71 -3.98
C ALA A 252 9.46 -17.83 -2.98
N ARG A 253 8.17 -18.13 -2.76
CA ARG A 253 7.30 -17.43 -1.82
C ARG A 253 7.97 -17.25 -0.44
N GLU A 254 8.60 -18.29 0.09
CA GLU A 254 9.24 -18.30 1.40
C GLU A 254 10.45 -17.35 1.49
N SER A 255 10.96 -16.86 0.34
CA SER A 255 12.01 -15.86 0.25
C SER A 255 11.45 -14.44 0.05
N THR A 256 10.17 -14.24 0.26
CA THR A 256 9.52 -12.91 0.21
C THR A 256 9.23 -12.39 1.62
N MET A 257 9.36 -11.09 1.80
CA MET A 257 8.98 -10.36 3.00
C MET A 257 8.00 -9.25 2.60
N ALA A 258 6.97 -9.01 3.39
CA ALA A 258 5.98 -7.98 3.09
C ALA A 258 5.68 -7.12 4.31
N PHE A 259 5.48 -5.82 4.08
CA PHE A 259 5.12 -4.83 5.09
C PHE A 259 3.81 -4.15 4.74
N GLY A 260 2.94 -3.97 5.73
CA GLY A 260 1.66 -3.27 5.55
C GLY A 260 0.99 -2.87 6.85
N ASP A 261 0.00 -2.00 6.76
CA ASP A 261 -0.78 -1.50 7.90
C ASP A 261 -2.30 -1.51 7.63
N GLY A 262 -2.74 -1.44 6.38
CA GLY A 262 -4.12 -1.31 5.97
C GLY A 262 -4.82 -2.60 5.56
N GLU A 263 -6.14 -2.56 5.43
CA GLU A 263 -6.96 -3.70 4.99
C GLU A 263 -6.53 -4.24 3.62
N ASN A 264 -6.12 -3.36 2.71
CA ASN A 264 -5.62 -3.69 1.37
C ASN A 264 -4.27 -4.44 1.37
N ASP A 265 -3.59 -4.52 2.55
CA ASP A 265 -2.35 -5.26 2.71
C ASP A 265 -2.56 -6.69 3.22
N LEU A 266 -3.74 -7.03 3.75
CA LEU A 266 -4.02 -8.33 4.35
C LEU A 266 -3.61 -9.50 3.48
N SER A 267 -3.91 -9.43 2.18
CA SER A 267 -3.56 -10.50 1.24
C SER A 267 -2.05 -10.65 1.10
N MET A 268 -1.32 -9.54 1.05
CA MET A 268 0.13 -9.50 0.93
C MET A 268 0.81 -10.03 2.20
N ILE A 269 0.35 -9.60 3.37
CA ILE A 269 0.84 -10.08 4.67
C ILE A 269 0.65 -11.59 4.82
N ARG A 270 -0.50 -12.15 4.42
CA ARG A 270 -0.79 -13.59 4.50
C ARG A 270 -0.04 -14.43 3.47
N GLN A 271 0.25 -13.86 2.31
CA GLN A 271 0.84 -14.62 1.19
C GLN A 271 2.36 -14.54 1.15
N ALA A 272 2.99 -13.55 1.77
CA ALA A 272 4.44 -13.49 1.88
C ALA A 272 5.01 -14.68 2.68
N GLY A 273 6.31 -14.92 2.54
CA GLY A 273 7.06 -15.85 3.37
C GLY A 273 7.26 -15.33 4.80
N LEU A 274 7.30 -13.99 4.94
CA LEU A 274 7.33 -13.28 6.21
C LEU A 274 6.47 -12.02 6.10
N GLY A 275 5.27 -12.05 6.66
CA GLY A 275 4.38 -10.90 6.75
C GLY A 275 4.66 -10.08 8.01
N VAL A 276 4.87 -8.78 7.85
CA VAL A 276 5.18 -7.84 8.91
C VAL A 276 4.13 -6.73 8.97
N ALA A 277 3.42 -6.62 10.06
CA ALA A 277 2.48 -5.54 10.32
C ALA A 277 3.17 -4.36 11.00
N MET A 278 2.77 -3.14 10.66
CA MET A 278 3.18 -1.94 11.38
C MET A 278 2.43 -1.81 12.72
N ALA A 279 3.05 -1.17 13.73
CA ALA A 279 2.40 -0.94 15.03
C ALA A 279 1.15 -0.05 14.93
N ASN A 280 1.12 0.90 13.99
CA ASN A 280 -0.05 1.71 13.66
C ASN A 280 -1.09 0.97 12.81
N GLY A 281 -0.82 -0.26 12.37
CA GLY A 281 -1.71 -1.03 11.50
C GLY A 281 -3.03 -1.42 12.15
N VAL A 282 -4.03 -1.69 11.32
CA VAL A 282 -5.36 -2.13 11.79
C VAL A 282 -5.28 -3.51 12.47
N PRO A 283 -6.18 -3.82 13.42
CA PRO A 283 -6.13 -5.08 14.18
C PRO A 283 -6.03 -6.32 13.30
N ALA A 284 -6.81 -6.40 12.23
CA ALA A 284 -6.83 -7.55 11.32
C ALA A 284 -5.47 -7.81 10.63
N VAL A 285 -4.71 -6.77 10.31
CA VAL A 285 -3.37 -6.90 9.72
C VAL A 285 -2.37 -7.39 10.76
N LYS A 286 -2.43 -6.88 12.00
CA LYS A 286 -1.58 -7.34 13.10
C LYS A 286 -1.85 -8.79 13.48
N GLU A 287 -3.10 -9.23 13.42
CA GLU A 287 -3.47 -10.63 13.69
C GLU A 287 -2.99 -11.59 12.60
N ALA A 288 -2.93 -11.11 11.35
CA ALA A 288 -2.53 -11.90 10.19
C ALA A 288 -1.01 -12.02 10.04
N ALA A 289 -0.24 -11.10 10.63
CA ALA A 289 1.20 -11.00 10.47
C ALA A 289 1.97 -11.98 11.36
N GLU A 290 3.12 -12.47 10.87
CA GLU A 290 4.09 -13.23 11.67
C GLU A 290 4.84 -12.35 12.66
N TYR A 291 4.97 -11.04 12.37
CA TYR A 291 5.66 -10.08 13.23
C TYR A 291 4.99 -8.71 13.18
N VAL A 292 4.90 -8.05 14.34
CA VAL A 292 4.49 -6.65 14.43
C VAL A 292 5.73 -5.82 14.75
N THR A 293 6.08 -4.89 13.87
CA THR A 293 7.21 -3.96 14.01
C THR A 293 6.77 -2.64 14.65
N LEU A 294 7.64 -1.64 14.68
CA LEU A 294 7.34 -0.27 15.13
C LEU A 294 6.37 0.43 14.16
N SER A 295 5.91 1.63 14.50
CA SER A 295 5.06 2.43 13.63
C SER A 295 5.84 3.01 12.43
N ASN A 296 5.10 3.57 11.47
CA ASN A 296 5.67 4.31 10.35
C ASN A 296 6.48 5.54 10.82
N GLU A 297 6.05 6.21 11.90
CA GLU A 297 6.76 7.35 12.53
C GLU A 297 8.08 6.94 13.20
N GLU A 298 8.20 5.67 13.61
CA GLU A 298 9.36 5.13 14.31
C GLU A 298 10.27 4.30 13.41
N ALA A 299 10.18 4.49 12.09
CA ALA A 299 10.93 3.74 11.08
C ALA A 299 10.81 2.20 11.23
N GLY A 300 9.59 1.70 11.44
CA GLY A 300 9.31 0.28 11.69
C GLY A 300 9.77 -0.66 10.58
N VAL A 301 9.80 -0.19 9.31
CA VAL A 301 10.35 -0.97 8.18
C VAL A 301 11.84 -1.25 8.40
N ALA A 302 12.63 -0.24 8.77
CA ALA A 302 14.05 -0.39 9.06
C ALA A 302 14.30 -1.30 10.26
N ALA A 303 13.49 -1.19 11.32
CA ALA A 303 13.60 -2.02 12.51
C ALA A 303 13.46 -3.51 12.17
N ALA A 304 12.42 -3.88 11.42
CA ALA A 304 12.21 -5.27 11.00
C ALA A 304 13.26 -5.76 9.99
N ILE A 305 13.67 -4.94 9.04
CA ILE A 305 14.76 -5.28 8.09
C ILE A 305 16.05 -5.58 8.85
N ARG A 306 16.45 -4.76 9.82
CA ARG A 306 17.63 -5.02 10.67
C ARG A 306 17.50 -6.33 11.41
N ARG A 307 16.32 -6.65 11.93
CA ARG A 307 16.06 -7.89 12.69
C ARG A 307 16.16 -9.15 11.84
N PHE A 308 15.61 -9.15 10.63
CA PHE A 308 15.44 -10.37 9.83
C PHE A 308 16.40 -10.50 8.63
N VAL A 309 16.96 -9.39 8.13
CA VAL A 309 17.70 -9.34 6.83
C VAL A 309 19.14 -8.88 6.99
N LEU A 310 19.42 -7.88 7.82
CA LEU A 310 20.73 -7.20 7.90
C LEU A 310 21.58 -7.65 9.12
N LYS A 311 21.51 -8.90 9.48
CA LYS A 311 22.33 -9.45 10.56
C LYS A 311 23.82 -9.42 10.24
#